data_97736ed5544c7f4649887f0b175c8af3
#
_entry.id   97736ed5544c7f4649887f0b175c8af3
#
_cell.length_a   1.000
_cell.length_b   1.000
_cell.length_c   1.000
_cell.angle_alpha   90.00
_cell.angle_beta   90.00
_cell.angle_gamma   90.00
#
_symmetry.space_group_name_H-M   'P 1'
#
loop_
_entity.id
_entity.type
_entity.pdbx_description
1 polymer ?
#
loop_
_entity_poly.entity_id
_entity_poly.type
_entity_poly.pdbx_seq_one_letter_code
_entity_poly.pdbx_strand_id
1 'polypeptide(L)'
;MSKRRTYLHNAALLTGSGLVLRALGMGFRIVLAAYLGSEGMGLYQLILALYMVFVSFATAGVNVASARLAAQSLARGSGMAETLRGLCITALGFGTAAMLAQSVLAGPCARYLLHDVRAETALLILAPSLPFMAVSGAVRGCFLAARRVQPNITAQLIEQLVRMAVAAAGLRVLAQLSLIHI
;
A
#
# COMPACT_ATOMS: atom_id res chain seq x y z
N MET A 1 -16.74 -27.43 15.08
CA MET A 1 -17.49 -26.26 14.59
C MET A 1 -17.81 -26.44 13.11
N SER A 2 -19.05 -26.21 12.67
CA SER A 2 -19.45 -26.44 11.26
C SER A 2 -18.65 -25.54 10.33
N LYS A 3 -18.08 -26.09 9.24
CA LYS A 3 -17.33 -25.36 8.20
C LYS A 3 -18.06 -24.07 7.75
N ARG A 4 -19.40 -24.14 7.65
CA ARG A 4 -20.29 -23.02 7.29
C ARG A 4 -20.18 -21.84 8.26
N ARG A 5 -20.06 -22.10 9.57
CA ARG A 5 -19.93 -21.05 10.60
C ARG A 5 -18.59 -20.32 10.50
N THR A 6 -17.51 -21.03 10.18
CA THR A 6 -16.20 -20.45 9.97
C THR A 6 -16.15 -19.58 8.70
N TYR A 7 -16.80 -20.00 7.61
CA TYR A 7 -16.90 -19.19 6.39
C TYR A 7 -17.71 -17.92 6.60
N LEU A 8 -18.85 -17.99 7.28
CA LEU A 8 -19.68 -16.82 7.60
C LEU A 8 -18.93 -15.84 8.50
N HIS A 9 -18.22 -16.34 9.50
CA HIS A 9 -17.41 -15.52 10.39
C HIS A 9 -16.28 -14.79 9.64
N ASN A 10 -15.54 -15.50 8.78
CA ASN A 10 -14.48 -14.90 7.99
C ASN A 10 -15.03 -13.88 6.98
N ALA A 11 -16.18 -14.15 6.36
CA ALA A 11 -16.84 -13.21 5.46
C ALA A 11 -17.30 -11.94 6.21
N ALA A 12 -17.91 -12.09 7.38
CA ALA A 12 -18.33 -10.98 8.21
C ALA A 12 -17.15 -10.12 8.69
N LEU A 13 -16.04 -10.76 9.09
CA LEU A 13 -14.80 -10.07 9.45
C LEU A 13 -14.23 -9.28 8.29
N LEU A 14 -14.16 -9.86 7.08
CA LEU A 14 -13.68 -9.16 5.89
C LEU A 14 -14.53 -7.97 5.52
N THR A 15 -15.86 -8.13 5.54
CA THR A 15 -16.78 -7.05 5.20
C THR A 15 -16.74 -5.95 6.26
N GLY A 16 -16.79 -6.32 7.54
CA GLY A 16 -16.76 -5.37 8.66
C GLY A 16 -15.45 -4.58 8.70
N SER A 17 -14.30 -5.26 8.57
CA SER A 17 -12.99 -4.59 8.52
C SER A 17 -12.86 -3.68 7.30
N GLY A 18 -13.39 -4.09 6.14
CA GLY A 18 -13.40 -3.25 4.94
C GLY A 18 -14.21 -1.97 5.11
N LEU A 19 -15.36 -2.02 5.80
CA LEU A 19 -16.17 -0.84 6.11
C LEU A 19 -15.45 0.10 7.09
N VAL A 20 -14.84 -0.45 8.14
CA VAL A 20 -14.05 0.34 9.11
C VAL A 20 -12.87 1.03 8.40
N LEU A 21 -12.12 0.32 7.57
CA LEU A 21 -11.00 0.89 6.81
C LEU A 21 -11.45 2.01 5.86
N ARG A 22 -12.61 1.85 5.21
CA ARG A 22 -13.17 2.90 4.34
C ARG A 22 -13.60 4.13 5.14
N ALA A 23 -14.25 3.95 6.28
CA ALA A 23 -14.66 5.04 7.16
C ALA A 23 -13.44 5.82 7.67
N LEU A 24 -12.40 5.12 8.13
CA LEU A 24 -11.13 5.71 8.56
C LEU A 24 -10.45 6.46 7.40
N GLY A 25 -10.41 5.86 6.21
CA GLY A 25 -9.84 6.49 5.01
C GLY A 25 -10.58 7.76 4.60
N MET A 26 -11.92 7.77 4.72
CA MET A 26 -12.73 8.96 4.43
C MET A 26 -12.49 10.07 5.46
N GLY A 27 -12.51 9.74 6.76
CA GLY A 27 -12.18 10.69 7.82
C GLY A 27 -10.79 11.31 7.63
N PHE A 28 -9.80 10.50 7.29
CA PHE A 28 -8.45 10.98 6.99
C PHE A 28 -8.42 11.96 5.82
N ARG A 29 -9.15 11.68 4.72
CA ARG A 29 -9.22 12.59 3.56
C ARG A 29 -9.88 13.92 3.90
N ILE A 30 -10.92 13.92 4.75
CA ILE A 30 -11.60 15.15 5.19
C ILE A 30 -10.62 16.03 5.97
N VAL A 31 -9.90 15.45 6.93
CA VAL A 31 -8.89 16.17 7.71
C VAL A 31 -7.79 16.70 6.79
N LEU A 32 -7.27 15.88 5.90
CA LEU A 32 -6.22 16.27 4.96
C LEU A 32 -6.66 17.43 4.05
N ALA A 33 -7.89 17.38 3.53
CA ALA A 33 -8.47 18.43 2.69
C ALA A 33 -8.64 19.76 3.43
N ALA A 34 -8.99 19.70 4.71
CA ALA A 34 -9.09 20.92 5.55
C ALA A 34 -7.74 21.62 5.75
N TYR A 35 -6.63 20.86 5.77
CA TYR A 35 -5.29 21.43 5.93
C TYR A 35 -4.62 21.84 4.62
N LEU A 36 -4.77 21.06 3.56
CA LEU A 36 -4.11 21.32 2.27
C LEU A 36 -4.86 22.31 1.38
N GLY A 37 -6.14 22.52 1.66
CA GLY A 37 -7.01 23.28 0.76
C GLY A 37 -7.30 22.56 -0.55
N SER A 38 -8.04 23.21 -1.46
CA SER A 38 -8.48 22.59 -2.73
C SER A 38 -7.33 22.33 -3.71
N GLU A 39 -6.38 23.26 -3.83
CA GLU A 39 -5.22 23.15 -4.71
C GLU A 39 -4.27 22.03 -4.27
N GLY A 40 -3.88 22.04 -2.99
CA GLY A 40 -3.00 21.02 -2.42
C GLY A 40 -3.61 19.62 -2.46
N MET A 41 -4.92 19.51 -2.24
CA MET A 41 -5.62 18.21 -2.34
C MET A 41 -5.69 17.72 -3.78
N GLY A 42 -5.82 18.60 -4.76
CA GLY A 42 -5.76 18.26 -6.19
C GLY A 42 -4.39 17.69 -6.56
N LEU A 43 -3.32 18.38 -6.22
CA LEU A 43 -1.95 17.93 -6.47
C LEU A 43 -1.66 16.58 -5.77
N TYR A 44 -2.07 16.43 -4.52
CA TYR A 44 -1.94 15.17 -3.77
C TYR A 44 -2.61 14.00 -4.48
N GLN A 45 -3.82 14.18 -5.00
CA GLN A 45 -4.54 13.13 -5.73
C GLN A 45 -3.85 12.76 -7.05
N LEU A 46 -3.33 13.74 -7.79
CA LEU A 46 -2.59 13.52 -9.02
C LEU A 46 -1.29 12.73 -8.77
N ILE A 47 -0.52 13.11 -7.74
CA ILE A 47 0.68 12.38 -7.33
C ILE A 47 0.34 10.94 -6.96
N LEU A 48 -0.72 10.73 -6.15
CA LEU A 48 -1.13 9.38 -5.78
C LEU A 48 -1.63 8.56 -6.97
N ALA A 49 -2.34 9.16 -7.91
CA ALA A 49 -2.81 8.47 -9.12
C ALA A 49 -1.62 7.95 -9.94
N LEU A 50 -0.62 8.79 -10.15
CA LEU A 50 0.60 8.39 -10.87
C LEU A 50 1.40 7.35 -10.09
N TYR A 51 1.57 7.53 -8.77
CA TYR A 51 2.21 6.55 -7.91
C TYR A 51 1.53 5.17 -7.98
N MET A 52 0.19 5.12 -8.01
CA MET A 52 -0.56 3.87 -8.13
C MET A 52 -0.32 3.12 -9.45
N VAL A 53 0.06 3.81 -10.51
CA VAL A 53 0.51 3.17 -11.76
C VAL A 53 1.78 2.37 -11.49
N PHE A 54 2.79 2.97 -10.83
CA PHE A 54 4.03 2.27 -10.48
C PHE A 54 3.81 1.15 -9.46
N VAL A 55 2.93 1.35 -8.48
CA VAL A 55 2.50 0.28 -7.56
C VAL A 55 1.89 -0.90 -8.32
N SER A 56 1.06 -0.61 -9.33
CA SER A 56 0.47 -1.65 -10.17
C SER A 56 1.54 -2.45 -10.92
N PHE A 57 2.56 -1.80 -11.46
CA PHE A 57 3.70 -2.49 -12.07
C PHE A 57 4.51 -3.30 -11.04
N ALA A 58 4.81 -2.72 -9.87
CA ALA A 58 5.57 -3.38 -8.82
C ALA A 58 4.88 -4.65 -8.30
N THR A 59 3.54 -4.63 -8.26
CA THR A 59 2.72 -5.73 -7.72
C THR A 59 2.07 -6.59 -8.80
N ALA A 60 2.31 -6.28 -10.10
CA ALA A 60 1.69 -6.96 -11.23
C ALA A 60 1.90 -8.48 -11.18
N GLY A 61 0.81 -9.21 -10.99
CA GLY A 61 0.84 -10.67 -10.91
C GLY A 61 1.46 -11.27 -9.64
N VAL A 62 2.21 -10.50 -8.83
CA VAL A 62 2.88 -11.00 -7.63
C VAL A 62 1.88 -11.61 -6.64
N ASN A 63 0.78 -10.92 -6.36
CA ASN A 63 -0.26 -11.40 -5.44
C ASN A 63 -0.88 -12.73 -5.90
N VAL A 64 -1.21 -12.82 -7.20
CA VAL A 64 -1.84 -14.01 -7.79
C VAL A 64 -0.86 -15.17 -7.88
N ALA A 65 0.37 -14.90 -8.34
CA ALA A 65 1.43 -15.89 -8.42
C ALA A 65 1.77 -16.45 -7.02
N SER A 66 1.89 -15.56 -6.02
CA SER A 66 2.17 -15.94 -4.64
C SER A 66 1.07 -16.83 -4.05
N ALA A 67 -0.20 -16.46 -4.24
CA ALA A 67 -1.32 -17.27 -3.77
C ALA A 67 -1.33 -18.65 -4.45
N ARG A 68 -1.07 -18.72 -5.76
CA ARG A 68 -1.06 -19.97 -6.52
C ARG A 68 0.10 -20.88 -6.11
N LEU A 69 1.33 -20.34 -6.03
CA LEU A 69 2.52 -21.11 -5.68
C LEU A 69 2.47 -21.58 -4.22
N ALA A 70 2.00 -20.73 -3.31
CA ALA A 70 1.79 -21.11 -1.92
C ALA A 70 0.74 -22.22 -1.78
N ALA A 71 -0.37 -22.16 -2.53
CA ALA A 71 -1.37 -23.23 -2.53
C ALA A 71 -0.81 -24.56 -3.07
N GLN A 72 0.03 -24.51 -4.12
CA GLN A 72 0.70 -25.69 -4.65
C GLN A 72 1.72 -26.28 -3.66
N SER A 73 2.50 -25.45 -2.99
CA SER A 73 3.45 -25.86 -1.96
C SER A 73 2.74 -26.55 -0.78
N LEU A 74 1.63 -25.98 -0.33
CA LEU A 74 0.79 -26.59 0.70
C LEU A 74 0.25 -27.96 0.28
N ALA A 75 -0.21 -28.09 -0.98
CA ALA A 75 -0.75 -29.35 -1.50
C ALA A 75 0.32 -30.44 -1.64
N ARG A 76 1.57 -30.06 -1.94
CA ARG A 76 2.70 -30.99 -2.11
C ARG A 76 3.39 -31.33 -0.78
N GLY A 77 3.06 -30.66 0.33
CA GLY A 77 3.78 -30.79 1.59
C GLY A 77 5.23 -30.29 1.54
N SER A 78 5.57 -29.49 0.51
CA SER A 78 6.89 -28.87 0.37
C SER A 78 7.05 -27.68 1.31
N GLY A 79 8.29 -27.34 1.68
CA GLY A 79 8.59 -26.29 2.67
C GLY A 79 8.03 -24.92 2.27
N MET A 80 7.00 -24.46 2.97
CA MET A 80 6.38 -23.14 2.77
C MET A 80 7.40 -22.00 2.90
N ALA A 81 8.40 -22.16 3.77
CA ALA A 81 9.42 -21.15 4.01
C ALA A 81 10.30 -20.89 2.77
N GLU A 82 10.68 -21.96 2.05
CA GLU A 82 11.47 -21.85 0.84
C GLU A 82 10.68 -21.17 -0.29
N THR A 83 9.42 -21.57 -0.47
CA THR A 83 8.50 -20.95 -1.42
C THR A 83 8.32 -19.46 -1.11
N LEU A 84 8.10 -19.09 0.15
CA LEU A 84 7.93 -17.71 0.58
C LEU A 84 9.20 -16.89 0.31
N ARG A 85 10.38 -17.45 0.61
CA ARG A 85 11.67 -16.78 0.35
C ARG A 85 11.84 -16.47 -1.14
N GLY A 86 11.60 -17.45 -2.01
CA GLY A 86 11.68 -17.26 -3.47
C GLY A 86 10.71 -16.17 -3.97
N LEU A 87 9.47 -16.19 -3.47
CA LEU A 87 8.47 -15.19 -3.80
C LEU A 87 8.84 -13.79 -3.33
N CYS A 88 9.40 -13.64 -2.12
CA CYS A 88 9.87 -12.35 -1.60
C CYS A 88 11.05 -11.81 -2.42
N ILE A 89 12.00 -12.66 -2.83
CA ILE A 89 13.13 -12.24 -3.68
C ILE A 89 12.63 -11.76 -5.05
N THR A 90 11.72 -12.50 -5.67
CA THR A 90 11.12 -12.11 -6.95
C THR A 90 10.32 -10.81 -6.82
N ALA A 91 9.51 -10.68 -5.77
CA ALA A 91 8.74 -9.46 -5.49
C ALA A 91 9.65 -8.25 -5.24
N LEU A 92 10.75 -8.45 -4.52
CA LEU A 92 11.76 -7.42 -4.31
C LEU A 92 12.39 -6.97 -5.63
N GLY A 93 12.69 -7.90 -6.53
CA GLY A 93 13.21 -7.60 -7.87
C GLY A 93 12.25 -6.74 -8.69
N PHE A 94 10.97 -7.11 -8.77
CA PHE A 94 9.95 -6.31 -9.46
C PHE A 94 9.74 -4.95 -8.79
N GLY A 95 9.70 -4.91 -7.47
CA GLY A 95 9.56 -3.67 -6.70
C GLY A 95 10.72 -2.71 -6.90
N THR A 96 11.97 -3.21 -6.92
CA THR A 96 13.16 -2.39 -7.18
C THR A 96 13.20 -1.90 -8.63
N ALA A 97 12.81 -2.71 -9.59
CA ALA A 97 12.69 -2.28 -10.99
C ALA A 97 11.66 -1.14 -11.14
N ALA A 98 10.50 -1.27 -10.50
CA ALA A 98 9.48 -0.22 -10.48
C ALA A 98 9.96 1.05 -9.76
N MET A 99 10.71 0.92 -8.66
CA MET A 99 11.34 2.05 -7.96
C MET A 99 12.30 2.81 -8.87
N LEU A 100 13.18 2.09 -9.57
CA LEU A 100 14.11 2.71 -10.51
C LEU A 100 13.38 3.39 -11.65
N ALA A 101 12.37 2.73 -12.23
CA ALA A 101 11.54 3.32 -13.27
C ALA A 101 10.83 4.60 -12.80
N GLN A 102 10.23 4.58 -11.60
CA GLN A 102 9.61 5.77 -11.02
C GLN A 102 10.63 6.88 -10.80
N SER A 103 11.83 6.57 -10.27
CA SER A 103 12.85 7.57 -10.01
C SER A 103 13.35 8.25 -11.28
N VAL A 104 13.53 7.50 -12.37
CA VAL A 104 13.92 8.04 -13.68
C VAL A 104 12.80 8.86 -14.32
N LEU A 105 11.56 8.39 -14.19
CA LEU A 105 10.40 9.02 -14.81
C LEU A 105 9.78 10.15 -13.96
N ALA A 106 10.20 10.32 -12.70
CA ALA A 106 9.63 11.32 -11.79
C ALA A 106 9.72 12.75 -12.37
N GLY A 107 10.88 13.15 -12.87
CA GLY A 107 11.07 14.47 -13.49
C GLY A 107 10.21 14.70 -14.74
N PRO A 108 10.31 13.83 -15.77
CA PRO A 108 9.43 13.90 -16.94
C PRO A 108 7.94 13.90 -16.59
N CYS A 109 7.50 13.02 -15.69
CA CYS A 109 6.11 12.95 -15.27
C CYS A 109 5.64 14.22 -14.54
N ALA A 110 6.46 14.79 -13.67
CA ALA A 110 6.15 16.02 -12.97
C ALA A 110 5.97 17.19 -13.94
N ARG A 111 6.87 17.32 -14.94
CA ARG A 111 6.88 18.46 -15.88
C ARG A 111 5.84 18.33 -16.98
N TYR A 112 5.73 17.16 -17.61
CA TYR A 112 4.90 16.98 -18.81
C TYR A 112 3.48 16.47 -18.51
N LEU A 113 3.30 15.72 -17.41
CA LEU A 113 2.02 15.09 -17.08
C LEU A 113 1.27 15.87 -15.98
N LEU A 114 1.99 16.23 -14.92
CA LEU A 114 1.39 16.91 -13.77
C LEU A 114 1.47 18.44 -13.85
N HIS A 115 2.36 18.97 -14.70
CA HIS A 115 2.63 20.40 -14.87
C HIS A 115 3.00 21.12 -13.56
N ASP A 116 3.51 20.35 -12.57
CA ASP A 116 3.94 20.90 -11.28
C ASP A 116 5.25 20.23 -10.84
N VAL A 117 6.31 21.06 -10.73
CA VAL A 117 7.65 20.61 -10.34
C VAL A 117 7.69 20.05 -8.90
N ARG A 118 6.78 20.49 -8.04
CA ARG A 118 6.67 20.02 -6.65
C ARG A 118 6.36 18.51 -6.57
N ALA A 119 5.68 17.97 -7.59
CA ALA A 119 5.36 16.57 -7.69
C ALA A 119 6.59 15.67 -7.86
N GLU A 120 7.69 16.16 -8.46
CA GLU A 120 8.93 15.40 -8.66
C GLU A 120 9.50 14.92 -7.31
N THR A 121 9.66 15.84 -6.37
CA THR A 121 10.18 15.52 -5.03
C THR A 121 9.27 14.52 -4.30
N ALA A 122 7.95 14.70 -4.39
CA ALA A 122 7.01 13.79 -3.75
C ALA A 122 7.08 12.37 -4.35
N LEU A 123 7.19 12.24 -5.67
CA LEU A 123 7.36 10.95 -6.36
C LEU A 123 8.66 10.27 -5.97
N LEU A 124 9.77 11.02 -5.86
CA LEU A 124 11.06 10.47 -5.42
C LEU A 124 11.02 9.97 -3.98
N ILE A 125 10.34 10.70 -3.08
CA ILE A 125 10.16 10.29 -1.68
C ILE A 125 9.30 9.01 -1.59
N LEU A 126 8.32 8.84 -2.47
CA LEU A 126 7.46 7.66 -2.51
C LEU A 126 8.12 6.44 -3.17
N ALA A 127 9.11 6.63 -4.05
CA ALA A 127 9.72 5.56 -4.81
C ALA A 127 10.27 4.40 -3.95
N PRO A 128 10.98 4.62 -2.82
CA PRO A 128 11.51 3.55 -1.97
C PRO A 128 10.42 2.66 -1.35
N SER A 129 9.15 3.09 -1.34
CA SER A 129 8.06 2.27 -0.81
C SER A 129 7.65 1.12 -1.74
N LEU A 130 7.95 1.19 -3.04
CA LEU A 130 7.55 0.20 -4.04
C LEU A 130 8.07 -1.23 -3.76
N PRO A 131 9.36 -1.44 -3.43
CA PRO A 131 9.86 -2.76 -3.05
C PRO A 131 9.12 -3.36 -1.85
N PHE A 132 8.84 -2.53 -0.84
CA PHE A 132 8.09 -2.97 0.35
C PHE A 132 6.64 -3.33 0.01
N MET A 133 5.99 -2.57 -0.87
CA MET A 133 4.65 -2.88 -1.35
C MET A 133 4.59 -4.20 -2.11
N ALA A 134 5.57 -4.48 -2.97
CA ALA A 134 5.67 -5.72 -3.72
C ALA A 134 5.86 -6.93 -2.78
N VAL A 135 6.80 -6.84 -1.83
CA VAL A 135 7.04 -7.90 -0.82
C VAL A 135 5.80 -8.11 0.06
N SER A 136 5.15 -7.04 0.53
CA SER A 136 3.89 -7.13 1.27
C SER A 136 2.82 -7.85 0.46
N GLY A 137 2.73 -7.59 -0.84
CA GLY A 137 1.83 -8.27 -1.76
C GLY A 137 2.09 -9.78 -1.82
N ALA A 138 3.35 -10.20 -1.92
CA ALA A 138 3.75 -11.61 -1.93
C ALA A 138 3.34 -12.32 -0.62
N VAL A 139 3.60 -11.71 0.52
CA VAL A 139 3.25 -12.23 1.83
C VAL A 139 1.73 -12.35 2.00
N ARG A 140 0.97 -11.32 1.59
CA ARG A 140 -0.51 -11.34 1.60
C ARG A 140 -1.06 -12.48 0.75
N GLY A 141 -0.49 -12.72 -0.43
CA GLY A 141 -0.86 -13.84 -1.31
C GLY A 141 -0.66 -15.20 -0.62
N CYS A 142 0.44 -15.39 0.10
CA CYS A 142 0.69 -16.62 0.86
C CYS A 142 -0.31 -16.83 2.00
N PHE A 143 -0.66 -15.78 2.75
CA PHE A 143 -1.69 -15.87 3.81
C PHE A 143 -3.07 -16.20 3.24
N LEU A 144 -3.40 -15.65 2.07
CA LEU A 144 -4.65 -15.96 1.39
C LEU A 144 -4.72 -17.43 0.98
N ALA A 145 -3.63 -17.99 0.44
CA ALA A 145 -3.52 -19.41 0.11
C ALA A 145 -3.68 -20.30 1.34
N ALA A 146 -3.10 -19.91 2.47
CA ALA A 146 -3.24 -20.61 3.75
C ALA A 146 -4.62 -20.42 4.41
N ARG A 147 -5.56 -19.72 3.76
CA ARG A 147 -6.90 -19.36 4.28
C ARG A 147 -6.86 -18.65 5.63
N ARG A 148 -5.75 -17.99 5.96
CA ARG A 148 -5.60 -17.18 7.17
C ARG A 148 -5.86 -15.72 6.83
N VAL A 149 -7.11 -15.28 7.05
CA VAL A 149 -7.55 -13.92 6.72
C VAL A 149 -7.20 -12.92 7.82
N GLN A 150 -7.20 -13.35 9.07
CA GLN A 150 -6.95 -12.49 10.24
C GLN A 150 -5.64 -11.69 10.18
N PRO A 151 -4.46 -12.30 9.86
CA PRO A 151 -3.21 -11.53 9.80
C PRO A 151 -3.24 -10.41 8.75
N ASN A 152 -3.96 -10.62 7.65
CA ASN A 152 -4.10 -9.62 6.60
C ASN A 152 -4.96 -8.44 7.05
N ILE A 153 -6.06 -8.69 7.78
CA ILE A 153 -6.93 -7.64 8.32
C ILE A 153 -6.18 -6.82 9.37
N THR A 154 -5.50 -7.47 10.31
CA THR A 154 -4.75 -6.77 11.36
C THR A 154 -3.61 -5.93 10.78
N ALA A 155 -2.89 -6.44 9.78
CA ALA A 155 -1.85 -5.69 9.10
C ALA A 155 -2.40 -4.42 8.42
N GLN A 156 -3.55 -4.52 7.72
CA GLN A 156 -4.18 -3.37 7.06
C GLN A 156 -4.68 -2.33 8.07
N LEU A 157 -5.23 -2.75 9.20
CA LEU A 157 -5.67 -1.84 10.26
C LEU A 157 -4.49 -1.10 10.87
N ILE A 158 -3.41 -1.81 11.20
CA ILE A 158 -2.18 -1.22 11.75
C ILE A 158 -1.58 -0.23 10.72
N GLU A 159 -1.47 -0.63 9.46
CA GLU A 159 -0.97 0.24 8.38
C GLU A 159 -1.78 1.54 8.30
N GLN A 160 -3.11 1.45 8.35
CA GLN A 160 -3.99 2.62 8.29
C GLN A 160 -3.82 3.53 9.51
N LEU A 161 -3.75 2.95 10.72
CA LEU A 161 -3.53 3.72 11.95
C LEU A 161 -2.18 4.41 11.96
N VAL A 162 -1.10 3.72 11.55
CA VAL A 162 0.24 4.30 11.44
C VAL A 162 0.25 5.44 10.42
N ARG A 163 -0.37 5.25 9.26
CA ARG A 163 -0.50 6.30 8.23
C ARG A 163 -1.19 7.54 8.77
N MET A 164 -2.30 7.36 9.49
CA MET A 164 -3.02 8.46 10.11
C MET A 164 -2.19 9.18 11.19
N ALA A 165 -1.50 8.40 12.04
CA ALA A 165 -0.66 8.96 13.10
C ALA A 165 0.53 9.76 12.54
N VAL A 166 1.22 9.23 11.53
CA VAL A 166 2.35 9.92 10.86
C VAL A 166 1.87 11.18 10.17
N ALA A 167 0.75 11.16 9.47
CA ALA A 167 0.19 12.34 8.82
C ALA A 167 -0.26 13.39 9.84
N ALA A 168 -0.91 12.99 10.93
CA ALA A 168 -1.30 13.92 12.01
C ALA A 168 -0.08 14.56 12.69
N ALA A 169 1.00 13.78 12.92
CA ALA A 169 2.24 14.31 13.45
C ALA A 169 2.90 15.29 12.47
N GLY A 170 2.97 14.96 11.19
CA GLY A 170 3.51 15.83 10.14
C GLY A 170 2.74 17.16 10.03
N LEU A 171 1.41 17.12 10.06
CA LEU A 171 0.58 18.31 10.03
C LEU A 171 0.79 19.20 11.27
N ARG A 172 0.96 18.61 12.45
CA ARG A 172 1.28 19.38 13.68
C ARG A 172 2.62 20.08 13.58
N VAL A 173 3.65 19.40 13.07
CA VAL A 173 4.99 20.00 12.88
C VAL A 173 4.93 21.14 11.88
N LEU A 174 4.23 20.98 10.76
CA LEU A 174 4.04 22.04 9.77
C LEU A 174 3.26 23.23 10.33
N ALA A 175 2.22 23.01 11.12
CA ALA A 175 1.45 24.05 11.78
C ALA A 175 2.32 24.84 12.79
N GLN A 176 3.17 24.16 13.55
CA GLN A 176 4.10 24.82 14.47
C GLN A 176 5.15 25.66 13.74
N LEU A 177 5.71 25.14 12.63
CA LEU A 177 6.67 25.89 11.81
C LEU A 177 6.02 27.11 11.15
N SER A 178 4.78 27.02 10.72
CA SER A 178 4.01 28.17 10.18
C SER A 178 3.74 29.26 11.22
N LEU A 179 3.52 28.87 12.48
CA LEU A 179 3.34 29.85 13.59
C LEU A 179 4.63 30.57 14.01
N ILE A 180 5.80 29.99 13.68
CA ILE A 180 7.11 30.64 14.01
C ILE A 180 7.52 31.62 12.90
N HIS A 181 6.90 31.56 11.73
CA HIS A 181 7.21 32.47 10.59
C HIS A 181 6.23 33.63 10.42
N ILE A 182 5.28 33.83 11.35
CA ILE A 182 4.46 35.05 11.51
C ILE A 182 4.97 35.86 12.71
#